data_dd65870666df263f4cf8fc3f66cb5392
#
_entry.id   dd65870666df263f4cf8fc3f66cb5392
#
_cell.length_a   1.000
_cell.length_b   1.000
_cell.length_c   1.000
_cell.angle_alpha   90.00
_cell.angle_beta   90.00
_cell.angle_gamma   90.00
#
_symmetry.space_group_name_H-M   'P 1'
#
loop_
_entity.id
_entity.type
_entity.pdbx_description
1 polymer ?
#
loop_
_entity_poly.entity_id
_entity_poly.type
_entity_poly.pdbx_seq_one_letter_code
_entity_poly.pdbx_strand_id
1 'polypeptide(L)'
;MRAPVNTLLLRMAGIVLVLFSCFLTKNTWAQASTNICAPSLDAAYAVQSDSDSPDSIAQANWQRVTVPDYWTERWPNHTGVVWYRVDWHAHCPQDKSSPPLALLVNSMNMAGQVWLNGQLLWSDANLSEPLSRSWNSPRFLSLPNQSVNYSAANQFHFRITGDTLSSPGLGHISVGDTQNVIAQFQEATWNQRTIFYLNIILSLT
;
A
#
# COMPACT_ATOMS: atom_id res chain seq x y z
N MET A 1 40.14 31.31 37.79
CA MET A 1 39.69 31.14 36.42
C MET A 1 38.73 29.95 36.37
N ARG A 2 37.45 30.17 36.39
CA ARG A 2 36.43 29.11 36.21
C ARG A 2 35.84 29.32 34.82
N ALA A 3 36.19 28.45 33.92
CA ALA A 3 35.79 28.46 32.53
C ALA A 3 34.41 27.81 32.27
N PRO A 4 33.89 27.98 31.10
CA PRO A 4 32.51 28.26 30.71
C PRO A 4 31.68 27.01 30.45
N VAL A 5 31.51 26.13 31.44
CA VAL A 5 30.62 24.93 31.32
C VAL A 5 29.14 25.35 31.13
N ASN A 6 28.75 26.51 31.69
CA ASN A 6 27.36 26.97 31.61
C ASN A 6 26.90 27.40 30.20
N THR A 7 27.81 27.90 29.38
CA THR A 7 27.43 28.34 28.03
C THR A 7 27.20 27.19 27.05
N LEU A 8 27.88 26.06 27.21
CA LEU A 8 27.66 24.87 26.38
C LEU A 8 26.33 24.20 26.75
N LEU A 9 26.04 24.06 28.04
CA LEU A 9 24.76 23.49 28.55
C LEU A 9 23.57 24.36 28.12
N LEU A 10 23.66 25.69 28.17
CA LEU A 10 22.60 26.58 27.72
C LEU A 10 22.38 26.47 26.20
N ARG A 11 23.42 26.30 25.39
CA ARG A 11 23.30 26.12 23.93
C ARG A 11 22.68 24.77 23.59
N MET A 12 23.06 23.70 24.28
CA MET A 12 22.45 22.37 24.11
C MET A 12 20.98 22.37 24.52
N ALA A 13 20.63 22.99 25.65
CA ALA A 13 19.23 23.13 26.08
C ALA A 13 18.39 23.93 25.08
N GLY A 14 18.96 25.01 24.49
CA GLY A 14 18.29 25.80 23.46
C GLY A 14 17.99 25.00 22.19
N ILE A 15 18.94 24.19 21.74
CA ILE A 15 18.77 23.34 20.53
C ILE A 15 17.72 22.26 20.79
N VAL A 16 17.72 21.64 21.95
CA VAL A 16 16.70 20.64 22.33
C VAL A 16 15.31 21.27 22.41
N LEU A 17 15.18 22.48 22.93
CA LEU A 17 13.90 23.19 23.03
C LEU A 17 13.37 23.60 21.64
N VAL A 18 14.23 24.02 20.72
CA VAL A 18 13.85 24.33 19.32
C VAL A 18 13.45 23.07 18.57
N LEU A 19 14.17 21.99 18.74
CA LEU A 19 13.78 20.71 18.14
C LEU A 19 12.46 20.19 18.70
N PHE A 20 12.23 20.34 20.00
CA PHE A 20 10.98 19.92 20.65
C PHE A 20 9.79 20.79 20.24
N SER A 21 9.96 22.10 20.02
CA SER A 21 8.89 22.97 19.53
C SER A 21 8.50 22.67 18.08
N CYS A 22 9.43 22.23 17.21
CA CYS A 22 9.13 21.76 15.86
C CYS A 22 8.29 20.47 15.85
N PHE A 23 8.38 19.63 16.87
CA PHE A 23 7.54 18.44 16.97
C PHE A 23 6.10 18.74 17.43
N LEU A 24 5.85 19.87 18.08
CA LEU A 24 4.53 20.22 18.59
C LEU A 24 3.61 20.90 17.57
N THR A 25 4.14 21.33 16.42
CA THR A 25 3.33 21.87 15.33
C THR A 25 2.86 20.77 14.37
N LYS A 26 2.25 19.71 14.89
CA LYS A 26 1.34 18.91 14.06
C LYS A 26 0.10 19.78 13.83
N ASN A 27 0.13 20.54 12.73
CA ASN A 27 -1.04 21.22 12.24
C ASN A 27 -2.11 20.17 11.94
N THR A 28 -3.06 20.05 12.87
CA THR A 28 -4.30 19.31 12.65
C THR A 28 -5.17 20.07 11.65
N TRP A 29 -4.80 20.00 10.39
CA TRP A 29 -5.70 20.30 9.29
C TRP A 29 -6.55 19.05 9.04
N ALA A 30 -7.27 18.60 10.07
CA ALA A 30 -8.39 17.69 9.86
C ALA A 30 -9.54 18.53 9.29
N GLN A 31 -9.50 18.82 8.00
CA GLN A 31 -10.74 19.10 7.30
C GLN A 31 -11.55 17.81 7.36
N ALA A 32 -12.67 17.86 8.10
CA ALA A 32 -13.71 16.86 7.99
C ALA A 32 -14.21 16.90 6.53
N SER A 33 -13.61 16.09 5.66
CA SER A 33 -14.22 15.78 4.37
C SER A 33 -15.51 15.07 4.72
N THR A 34 -16.64 15.65 4.35
CA THR A 34 -17.90 14.91 4.30
C THR A 34 -17.65 13.79 3.31
N ASN A 35 -17.38 12.57 3.81
CA ASN A 35 -17.13 11.41 2.98
C ASN A 35 -18.41 11.12 2.20
N ILE A 36 -18.48 11.63 0.99
CA ILE A 36 -19.59 11.36 0.05
C ILE A 36 -19.47 9.91 -0.45
N CYS A 37 -18.27 9.34 -0.39
CA CYS A 37 -17.95 7.97 -0.77
C CYS A 37 -17.46 7.18 0.44
N ALA A 38 -17.94 5.95 0.59
CA ALA A 38 -17.49 5.00 1.62
C ALA A 38 -17.15 3.64 0.99
N PRO A 39 -16.09 3.54 0.16
CA PRO A 39 -15.73 2.29 -0.47
C PRO A 39 -15.53 1.18 0.54
N SER A 40 -16.02 -0.03 0.24
CA SER A 40 -15.84 -1.22 1.06
C SER A 40 -15.16 -2.34 0.29
N LEU A 41 -14.23 -3.02 0.95
CA LEU A 41 -13.68 -4.29 0.48
C LEU A 41 -14.57 -5.42 1.01
N ASP A 42 -15.04 -6.30 0.12
CA ASP A 42 -16.05 -7.31 0.49
C ASP A 42 -15.40 -8.67 0.74
N ALA A 43 -14.69 -9.20 -0.24
CA ALA A 43 -14.06 -10.51 -0.15
C ALA A 43 -12.77 -10.57 -0.95
N ALA A 44 -11.82 -11.35 -0.46
CA ALA A 44 -10.58 -11.64 -1.15
C ALA A 44 -10.44 -13.13 -1.44
N TYR A 45 -9.84 -13.45 -2.58
CA TYR A 45 -9.61 -14.80 -3.06
C TYR A 45 -8.22 -14.92 -3.65
N ALA A 46 -7.65 -16.12 -3.64
CA ALA A 46 -6.35 -16.41 -4.23
C ALA A 46 -6.40 -17.69 -5.07
N VAL A 47 -5.57 -17.76 -6.10
CA VAL A 47 -5.40 -18.94 -6.95
C VAL A 47 -4.00 -18.99 -7.55
N GLN A 48 -3.42 -20.18 -7.62
CA GLN A 48 -2.18 -20.43 -8.36
C GLN A 48 -2.50 -20.46 -9.87
N SER A 49 -1.83 -19.62 -10.63
CA SER A 49 -1.95 -19.64 -12.10
C SER A 49 -0.84 -18.83 -12.75
N ASP A 50 -0.21 -19.39 -13.76
CA ASP A 50 0.82 -18.72 -14.57
C ASP A 50 0.24 -17.84 -15.68
N SER A 51 -1.08 -17.67 -15.72
CA SER A 51 -1.76 -16.81 -16.69
C SER A 51 -1.26 -15.36 -16.62
N ASP A 52 -1.34 -14.65 -17.76
CA ASP A 52 -0.88 -13.28 -17.88
C ASP A 52 -2.02 -12.25 -17.81
N SER A 53 -3.29 -12.69 -17.75
CA SER A 53 -4.44 -11.80 -17.67
C SER A 53 -5.54 -12.33 -16.74
N PRO A 54 -6.36 -11.43 -16.16
CA PRO A 54 -7.49 -11.82 -15.32
C PRO A 54 -8.56 -12.64 -16.07
N ASP A 55 -8.74 -12.40 -17.37
CA ASP A 55 -9.76 -13.09 -18.17
C ASP A 55 -9.47 -14.60 -18.28
N SER A 56 -8.18 -14.95 -18.34
CA SER A 56 -7.75 -16.35 -18.45
C SER A 56 -7.99 -17.16 -17.17
N ILE A 57 -8.26 -16.51 -16.05
CA ILE A 57 -8.48 -17.13 -14.75
C ILE A 57 -9.91 -16.92 -14.22
N ALA A 58 -10.81 -16.39 -15.04
CA ALA A 58 -12.19 -16.12 -14.61
C ALA A 58 -12.91 -17.35 -14.06
N GLN A 59 -12.62 -18.55 -14.57
CA GLN A 59 -13.20 -19.83 -14.16
C GLN A 59 -12.28 -20.66 -13.26
N ALA A 60 -11.20 -20.09 -12.72
CA ALA A 60 -10.26 -20.79 -11.86
C ALA A 60 -10.90 -21.15 -10.50
N ASN A 61 -10.34 -22.15 -9.83
CA ASN A 61 -10.80 -22.58 -8.51
C ASN A 61 -10.26 -21.63 -7.41
N TRP A 62 -10.90 -20.49 -7.25
CA TRP A 62 -10.53 -19.47 -6.30
C TRP A 62 -10.75 -19.92 -4.85
N GLN A 63 -9.73 -19.78 -4.01
CA GLN A 63 -9.79 -20.01 -2.58
C GLN A 63 -10.00 -18.70 -1.85
N ARG A 64 -10.95 -18.63 -0.91
CA ARG A 64 -11.17 -17.43 -0.08
C ARG A 64 -9.99 -17.21 0.86
N VAL A 65 -9.54 -15.98 0.97
CA VAL A 65 -8.40 -15.56 1.82
C VAL A 65 -8.72 -14.29 2.59
N THR A 66 -7.89 -13.99 3.59
CA THR A 66 -7.93 -12.70 4.30
C THR A 66 -6.64 -11.94 3.99
N VAL A 67 -6.74 -10.68 3.58
CA VAL A 67 -5.58 -9.81 3.31
C VAL A 67 -5.23 -9.02 4.58
N PRO A 68 -3.96 -8.96 5.01
CA PRO A 68 -2.75 -9.45 4.33
C PRO A 68 -2.67 -10.98 4.30
N ASP A 69 -2.11 -11.52 3.21
CA ASP A 69 -1.99 -12.94 2.98
C ASP A 69 -0.58 -13.31 2.48
N TYR A 70 -0.01 -14.32 3.10
CA TYR A 70 1.24 -14.94 2.67
C TYR A 70 0.95 -16.36 2.22
N TRP A 71 1.08 -16.65 0.94
CA TRP A 71 0.62 -17.94 0.40
C TRP A 71 1.47 -19.14 0.82
N THR A 72 2.67 -18.91 1.38
CA THR A 72 3.51 -20.00 1.93
C THR A 72 2.84 -20.77 3.06
N GLU A 73 1.89 -20.16 3.78
CA GLU A 73 1.09 -20.86 4.79
C GLU A 73 0.14 -21.88 4.15
N ARG A 74 -0.35 -21.59 2.96
CA ARG A 74 -1.32 -22.40 2.23
C ARG A 74 -0.66 -23.29 1.18
N TRP A 75 0.39 -22.81 0.53
CA TRP A 75 1.15 -23.49 -0.51
C TRP A 75 2.66 -23.38 -0.24
N PRO A 76 3.19 -24.14 0.76
CA PRO A 76 4.56 -23.93 1.28
C PRO A 76 5.66 -24.21 0.27
N ASN A 77 5.39 -24.97 -0.80
CA ASN A 77 6.36 -25.31 -1.83
C ASN A 77 6.12 -24.60 -3.17
N HIS A 78 5.19 -23.62 -3.20
CA HIS A 78 4.86 -22.93 -4.43
C HIS A 78 5.80 -21.76 -4.69
N THR A 79 6.57 -21.87 -5.75
CA THR A 79 7.31 -20.80 -6.41
C THR A 79 6.68 -20.52 -7.76
N GLY A 80 6.38 -19.26 -8.05
CA GLY A 80 5.71 -18.86 -9.29
C GLY A 80 4.69 -17.76 -9.06
N VAL A 81 3.58 -17.86 -9.76
CA VAL A 81 2.55 -16.82 -9.78
C VAL A 81 1.33 -17.22 -8.94
N VAL A 82 0.89 -16.26 -8.13
CA VAL A 82 -0.42 -16.31 -7.47
C VAL A 82 -1.21 -15.08 -7.85
N TRP A 83 -2.44 -15.29 -8.25
CA TRP A 83 -3.40 -14.25 -8.46
C TRP A 83 -4.27 -14.06 -7.22
N TYR A 84 -4.48 -12.79 -6.84
CA TYR A 84 -5.47 -12.39 -5.87
C TYR A 84 -6.59 -11.65 -6.58
N ARG A 85 -7.84 -11.92 -6.21
CA ARG A 85 -9.01 -11.14 -6.58
C ARG A 85 -9.62 -10.54 -5.33
N VAL A 86 -9.88 -9.25 -5.36
CA VAL A 86 -10.57 -8.53 -4.27
C VAL A 86 -11.79 -7.85 -4.83
N ASP A 87 -12.95 -8.29 -4.35
CA ASP A 87 -14.23 -7.70 -4.71
C ASP A 87 -14.49 -6.49 -3.80
N TRP A 88 -15.01 -5.40 -4.36
CA TRP A 88 -15.27 -4.17 -3.63
C TRP A 88 -16.38 -3.34 -4.25
N HIS A 89 -16.99 -2.45 -3.44
CA HIS A 89 -18.02 -1.49 -3.87
C HIS A 89 -17.58 -0.06 -3.59
N ALA A 90 -17.91 0.86 -4.51
CA ALA A 90 -17.55 2.27 -4.37
C ALA A 90 -18.42 3.00 -3.34
N HIS A 91 -19.71 2.64 -3.23
CA HIS A 91 -20.71 3.29 -2.36
C HIS A 91 -20.68 4.83 -2.47
N CYS A 92 -20.54 5.32 -3.70
CA CYS A 92 -20.54 6.74 -4.01
C CYS A 92 -21.71 7.09 -4.92
N PRO A 93 -22.30 8.29 -4.79
CA PRO A 93 -23.16 8.81 -5.83
C PRO A 93 -22.40 8.91 -7.15
N GLN A 94 -23.01 8.48 -8.24
CA GLN A 94 -22.41 8.62 -9.58
C GLN A 94 -22.70 10.02 -10.12
N ASP A 95 -22.13 11.02 -9.50
CA ASP A 95 -22.24 12.40 -9.95
C ASP A 95 -20.85 13.04 -10.14
N LYS A 96 -20.84 14.23 -10.74
CA LYS A 96 -19.60 14.98 -10.98
C LYS A 96 -18.94 15.49 -9.70
N SER A 97 -19.63 15.38 -8.56
CA SER A 97 -19.14 15.83 -7.25
C SER A 97 -18.41 14.72 -6.47
N SER A 98 -18.51 13.48 -6.93
CA SER A 98 -17.82 12.36 -6.27
C SER A 98 -16.30 12.57 -6.31
N PRO A 99 -15.60 12.46 -5.18
CA PRO A 99 -14.16 12.62 -5.16
C PRO A 99 -13.49 11.50 -5.98
N PRO A 100 -12.34 11.78 -6.62
CA PRO A 100 -11.58 10.75 -7.29
C PRO A 100 -11.14 9.70 -6.27
N LEU A 101 -11.27 8.43 -6.64
CA LEU A 101 -10.87 7.30 -5.80
C LEU A 101 -9.42 6.88 -6.07
N ALA A 102 -8.80 6.31 -5.07
CA ALA A 102 -7.46 5.74 -5.15
C ALA A 102 -7.37 4.43 -4.38
N LEU A 103 -6.39 3.62 -4.75
CA LEU A 103 -6.02 2.37 -4.10
C LEU A 103 -4.63 2.53 -3.46
N LEU A 104 -4.50 2.14 -2.21
CA LEU A 104 -3.23 1.90 -1.53
C LEU A 104 -2.97 0.40 -1.50
N VAL A 105 -1.78 0.00 -1.91
CA VAL A 105 -1.24 -1.35 -1.71
C VAL A 105 0.03 -1.22 -0.89
N ASN A 106 0.00 -1.67 0.35
CA ASN A 106 1.14 -1.52 1.26
C ASN A 106 2.35 -2.32 0.83
N SER A 107 2.12 -3.52 0.32
CA SER A 107 3.20 -4.37 -0.19
C SER A 107 2.66 -5.42 -1.16
N MET A 108 3.49 -5.76 -2.14
CA MET A 108 3.35 -6.96 -2.97
C MET A 108 4.73 -7.63 -2.99
N ASN A 109 4.81 -8.83 -2.50
CA ASN A 109 6.09 -9.52 -2.39
C ASN A 109 6.10 -10.74 -3.33
N MET A 110 6.95 -10.78 -4.39
CA MET A 110 8.07 -9.87 -4.69
C MET A 110 7.73 -8.88 -5.79
N ALA A 111 7.37 -9.34 -6.99
CA ALA A 111 7.03 -8.52 -8.14
C ALA A 111 5.56 -8.72 -8.52
N GLY A 112 4.89 -7.69 -9.01
CA GLY A 112 3.48 -7.84 -9.32
C GLY A 112 2.90 -6.84 -10.29
N GLN A 113 1.63 -7.06 -10.57
CA GLN A 113 0.75 -6.21 -11.36
C GLN A 113 -0.55 -5.98 -10.62
N VAL A 114 -1.17 -4.84 -10.89
CA VAL A 114 -2.47 -4.45 -10.36
C VAL A 114 -3.43 -4.14 -11.50
N TRP A 115 -4.61 -4.72 -11.45
CA TRP A 115 -5.65 -4.60 -12.45
C TRP A 115 -6.95 -4.12 -11.79
N LEU A 116 -7.73 -3.31 -12.49
CA LEU A 116 -9.08 -2.90 -12.11
C LEU A 116 -10.05 -3.29 -13.22
N ASN A 117 -11.04 -4.13 -12.90
CA ASN A 117 -12.10 -4.54 -13.83
C ASN A 117 -11.54 -5.02 -15.19
N GLY A 118 -10.44 -5.79 -15.18
CA GLY A 118 -9.77 -6.29 -16.38
C GLY A 118 -8.77 -5.32 -17.04
N GLN A 119 -8.65 -4.08 -16.56
CA GLN A 119 -7.68 -3.12 -17.08
C GLN A 119 -6.42 -3.06 -16.22
N LEU A 120 -5.24 -3.14 -16.83
CA LEU A 120 -3.97 -3.00 -16.13
C LEU A 120 -3.80 -1.57 -15.64
N LEU A 121 -3.65 -1.41 -14.31
CA LEU A 121 -3.36 -0.11 -13.68
C LEU A 121 -1.87 0.10 -13.47
N TRP A 122 -1.16 -0.94 -13.09
CA TRP A 122 0.24 -0.84 -12.69
C TRP A 122 0.95 -2.19 -12.84
N SER A 123 2.26 -2.13 -13.13
CA SER A 123 3.15 -3.28 -13.23
C SER A 123 4.54 -2.94 -12.72
N ASP A 124 5.17 -3.86 -11.99
CA ASP A 124 6.62 -3.83 -11.79
C ASP A 124 7.34 -3.97 -13.14
N ALA A 125 8.57 -3.47 -13.20
CA ALA A 125 9.36 -3.49 -14.43
C ALA A 125 9.74 -4.92 -14.86
N ASN A 126 10.07 -5.78 -13.89
CA ASN A 126 10.50 -7.15 -14.15
C ASN A 126 9.62 -8.14 -13.38
N LEU A 127 8.83 -8.92 -14.11
CA LEU A 127 7.97 -9.99 -13.59
C LEU A 127 8.58 -11.39 -13.76
N SER A 128 9.75 -11.47 -14.40
CA SER A 128 10.59 -12.67 -14.55
C SER A 128 11.98 -12.37 -13.99
N GLU A 129 12.77 -13.42 -13.74
CA GLU A 129 14.13 -13.26 -13.19
C GLU A 129 15.06 -12.41 -14.08
N PRO A 130 15.78 -11.44 -13.51
CA PRO A 130 15.78 -11.04 -12.10
C PRO A 130 14.54 -10.22 -11.73
N LEU A 131 13.73 -10.72 -10.79
CA LEU A 131 12.48 -10.09 -10.36
C LEU A 131 12.71 -8.69 -9.77
N SER A 132 11.75 -7.79 -9.98
CA SER A 132 11.69 -6.55 -9.23
C SER A 132 11.57 -6.82 -7.73
N ARG A 133 12.36 -6.09 -6.91
CA ARG A 133 12.43 -6.27 -5.45
C ARG A 133 11.86 -5.06 -4.72
N SER A 134 10.65 -4.67 -5.07
CA SER A 134 9.95 -3.52 -4.48
C SER A 134 8.95 -3.92 -3.37
N TRP A 135 9.20 -5.05 -2.72
CA TRP A 135 8.30 -5.65 -1.74
C TRP A 135 7.93 -4.71 -0.57
N ASN A 136 8.87 -3.90 -0.11
CA ASN A 136 8.67 -2.96 1.00
C ASN A 136 8.41 -1.52 0.50
N SER A 137 7.70 -1.37 -0.60
CA SER A 137 7.35 -0.06 -1.16
C SER A 137 5.84 0.04 -1.29
N PRO A 138 5.18 0.90 -0.47
CA PRO A 138 3.77 1.19 -0.66
C PRO A 138 3.52 1.77 -2.05
N ARG A 139 2.37 1.43 -2.64
CA ARG A 139 1.95 1.89 -3.95
C ARG A 139 0.65 2.65 -3.83
N PHE A 140 0.68 3.90 -4.29
CA PHE A 140 -0.50 4.73 -4.46
C PHE A 140 -0.92 4.69 -5.92
N LEU A 141 -2.16 4.26 -6.19
CA LEU A 141 -2.71 4.16 -7.54
C LEU A 141 -4.00 4.96 -7.62
N SER A 142 -4.01 6.00 -8.46
CA SER A 142 -5.24 6.72 -8.79
C SER A 142 -6.15 5.84 -9.65
N LEU A 143 -7.43 5.74 -9.31
CA LEU A 143 -8.38 4.94 -10.07
C LEU A 143 -9.04 5.80 -11.15
N PRO A 144 -8.91 5.44 -12.45
CA PRO A 144 -9.60 6.18 -13.50
C PRO A 144 -11.11 6.07 -13.34
N ASN A 145 -11.82 7.20 -13.31
CA ASN A 145 -13.27 7.23 -13.09
C ASN A 145 -14.06 6.38 -14.08
N GLN A 146 -13.60 6.31 -15.33
CA GLN A 146 -14.23 5.47 -16.37
C GLN A 146 -14.05 3.96 -16.13
N SER A 147 -13.09 3.56 -15.30
CA SER A 147 -12.80 2.15 -14.99
C SER A 147 -13.51 1.69 -13.71
N VAL A 148 -14.06 2.62 -12.92
CA VAL A 148 -14.81 2.31 -11.69
C VAL A 148 -16.29 2.15 -12.00
N ASN A 149 -16.88 1.03 -11.55
CA ASN A 149 -18.31 0.86 -11.58
C ASN A 149 -18.91 1.38 -10.24
N TYR A 150 -19.63 2.49 -10.30
CA TYR A 150 -20.22 3.10 -9.11
C TYR A 150 -21.52 2.43 -8.66
N SER A 151 -22.18 1.66 -9.55
CA SER A 151 -23.49 1.04 -9.32
C SER A 151 -23.43 -0.45 -9.02
N ALA A 152 -22.30 -1.09 -9.22
CA ALA A 152 -22.11 -2.52 -9.02
C ALA A 152 -20.73 -2.82 -8.41
N ALA A 153 -20.50 -4.11 -8.15
CA ALA A 153 -19.21 -4.58 -7.67
C ALA A 153 -18.08 -4.29 -8.66
N ASN A 154 -16.94 -3.94 -8.13
CA ASN A 154 -15.68 -3.83 -8.83
C ASN A 154 -14.75 -4.96 -8.40
N GLN A 155 -13.73 -5.23 -9.21
CA GLN A 155 -12.71 -6.23 -8.90
C GLN A 155 -11.31 -5.65 -9.09
N PHE A 156 -10.51 -5.74 -8.05
CA PHE A 156 -9.07 -5.67 -8.21
C PHE A 156 -8.53 -7.08 -8.44
N HIS A 157 -7.59 -7.20 -9.38
CA HIS A 157 -6.76 -8.38 -9.50
C HIS A 157 -5.31 -7.99 -9.29
N PHE A 158 -4.60 -8.81 -8.51
CA PHE A 158 -3.17 -8.66 -8.23
C PHE A 158 -2.49 -9.93 -8.71
N ARG A 159 -1.63 -9.81 -9.71
CA ARG A 159 -0.74 -10.88 -10.14
C ARG A 159 0.57 -10.72 -9.39
N ILE A 160 0.94 -11.68 -8.58
CA ILE A 160 2.17 -11.60 -7.76
C ILE A 160 3.05 -12.80 -8.10
N THR A 161 4.30 -12.52 -8.49
CA THR A 161 5.33 -13.52 -8.71
C THR A 161 6.27 -13.53 -7.52
N GLY A 162 6.55 -14.71 -6.96
CA GLY A 162 7.43 -14.84 -5.81
C GLY A 162 7.96 -16.25 -5.65
N ASP A 163 8.84 -16.41 -4.67
CA ASP A 163 9.45 -17.68 -4.30
C ASP A 163 9.20 -18.02 -2.82
N THR A 164 9.41 -19.27 -2.46
CA THR A 164 9.16 -19.77 -1.10
C THR A 164 10.07 -19.16 -0.01
N LEU A 165 11.19 -18.55 -0.39
CA LEU A 165 12.18 -18.00 0.55
C LEU A 165 11.85 -16.54 0.93
N SER A 166 11.04 -15.87 0.14
CA SER A 166 10.78 -14.43 0.27
C SER A 166 9.46 -14.09 0.97
N SER A 167 8.74 -15.07 1.51
CA SER A 167 7.40 -14.90 2.09
C SER A 167 6.45 -14.12 1.14
N PRO A 168 6.19 -14.67 -0.05
CA PRO A 168 5.45 -13.98 -1.08
C PRO A 168 3.97 -13.82 -0.74
N GLY A 169 3.39 -12.69 -1.16
CA GLY A 169 1.99 -12.42 -0.85
C GLY A 169 1.54 -10.99 -1.09
N LEU A 170 0.28 -10.74 -0.73
CA LEU A 170 -0.39 -9.45 -0.82
C LEU A 170 -0.52 -8.85 0.59
N GLY A 171 0.06 -7.67 0.80
CA GLY A 171 -0.07 -6.90 2.03
C GLY A 171 -1.43 -6.23 2.18
N HIS A 172 -1.54 -5.34 3.16
CA HIS A 172 -2.75 -4.55 3.34
C HIS A 172 -3.07 -3.72 2.11
N ILE A 173 -4.36 -3.66 1.79
CA ILE A 173 -4.90 -2.79 0.75
C ILE A 173 -5.99 -1.90 1.34
N SER A 174 -6.14 -0.71 0.79
CA SER A 174 -7.19 0.23 1.17
C SER A 174 -7.64 0.99 -0.07
N VAL A 175 -8.94 1.19 -0.22
CA VAL A 175 -9.56 1.98 -1.28
C VAL A 175 -10.37 3.11 -0.65
N GLY A 176 -10.29 4.31 -1.21
CA GLY A 176 -10.95 5.48 -0.66
C GLY A 176 -10.83 6.71 -1.54
N ASP A 177 -11.31 7.84 -1.03
CA ASP A 177 -11.03 9.10 -1.69
C ASP A 177 -9.51 9.38 -1.70
N THR A 178 -9.08 10.06 -2.76
CA THR A 178 -7.65 10.29 -3.03
C THR A 178 -6.92 10.97 -1.87
N GLN A 179 -7.53 11.92 -1.16
CA GLN A 179 -6.88 12.65 -0.07
C GLN A 179 -6.61 11.74 1.13
N ASN A 180 -7.61 10.92 1.51
CA ASN A 180 -7.46 9.96 2.60
C ASN A 180 -6.41 8.89 2.26
N VAL A 181 -6.41 8.39 1.02
CA VAL A 181 -5.44 7.39 0.56
C VAL A 181 -4.03 7.96 0.47
N ILE A 182 -3.85 9.24 0.07
CA ILE A 182 -2.54 9.93 0.11
C ILE A 182 -2.02 10.01 1.55
N ALA A 183 -2.86 10.37 2.52
CA ALA A 183 -2.45 10.44 3.91
C ALA A 183 -1.96 9.07 4.43
N GLN A 184 -2.70 8.00 4.14
CA GLN A 184 -2.30 6.62 4.48
C GLN A 184 -1.00 6.20 3.77
N PHE A 185 -0.84 6.56 2.50
CA PHE A 185 0.38 6.29 1.73
C PHE A 185 1.61 7.00 2.32
N GLN A 186 1.46 8.26 2.73
CA GLN A 186 2.54 9.02 3.38
C GLN A 186 2.93 8.39 4.71
N GLU A 187 1.96 7.97 5.52
CA GLU A 187 2.20 7.27 6.78
C GLU A 187 2.91 5.93 6.56
N ALA A 188 2.41 5.12 5.63
CA ALA A 188 3.03 3.83 5.29
C ALA A 188 4.47 4.01 4.79
N THR A 189 4.71 5.01 3.92
CA THR A 189 6.04 5.32 3.41
C THR A 189 6.97 5.79 4.52
N TRP A 190 6.49 6.62 5.44
CA TRP A 190 7.26 7.07 6.61
C TRP A 190 7.67 5.88 7.47
N ASN A 191 6.73 5.02 7.82
CA ASN A 191 6.96 3.88 8.70
C ASN A 191 7.89 2.83 8.06
N GLN A 192 7.72 2.54 6.77
CA GLN A 192 8.48 1.48 6.10
C GLN A 192 9.86 1.92 5.61
N ARG A 193 10.05 3.18 5.27
CA ARG A 193 11.28 3.68 4.65
C ARG A 193 12.05 4.64 5.56
N THR A 194 11.40 5.67 6.07
CA THR A 194 12.09 6.76 6.78
C THR A 194 12.58 6.29 8.14
N ILE A 195 11.76 5.58 8.91
CA ILE A 195 12.17 5.04 10.23
C ILE A 195 13.32 4.05 10.05
N PHE A 196 13.28 3.22 9.01
CA PHE A 196 14.36 2.27 8.72
C PHE A 196 15.72 3.00 8.51
N TYR A 197 15.75 4.05 7.68
CA TYR A 197 16.97 4.81 7.46
C TYR A 197 17.44 5.56 8.72
N LEU A 198 16.52 6.10 9.52
CA LEU A 198 16.87 6.74 10.79
C LEU A 198 17.52 5.76 11.76
N ASN A 199 17.00 4.54 11.86
CA ASN A 199 17.59 3.50 12.71
C ASN A 199 19.00 3.10 12.24
N ILE A 200 19.23 3.00 10.93
CA ILE A 200 20.59 2.76 10.40
C ILE A 200 21.52 3.89 10.78
N ILE A 201 21.15 5.14 10.59
CA ILE A 201 21.99 6.29 10.93
C ILE A 201 22.33 6.29 12.42
N LEU A 202 21.32 6.07 13.29
CA LEU A 202 21.51 6.01 14.72
C LEU A 202 22.37 4.83 15.18
N SER A 203 22.40 3.73 14.44
CA SER A 203 23.24 2.57 14.77
C SER A 203 24.72 2.74 14.37
N LEU A 204 25.04 3.74 13.56
CA LEU A 204 26.39 4.05 13.10
C LEU A 204 27.09 5.16 13.92
N THR A 205 26.38 5.76 14.88
CA THR A 205 26.89 6.79 15.79
C THR A 205 27.15 6.23 17.18
#